data_afb35ffb904516acf8b68aa2df5cf6ca
#
_entry.id   afb35ffb904516acf8b68aa2df5cf6ca
#
_cell.length_a   1.000
_cell.length_b   1.000
_cell.length_c   1.000
_cell.angle_alpha   90.00
_cell.angle_beta   90.00
_cell.angle_gamma   90.00
#
_symmetry.space_group_name_H-M   'P 1'
#
loop_
_entity.id
_entity.type
_entity.pdbx_description
1 polymer ?
#
loop_
_entity_poly.entity_id
_entity_poly.type
_entity_poly.pdbx_seq_one_letter_code
_entity_poly.pdbx_strand_id
1 'polypeptide(L)'
;FMGSGFSESFSLPGESMKYGEFFYPGIVLMLLLFAAIFSTITLIEDRTAGFLQGVLVAPVSRLSIVAGKIMGGTAIALLQAIIFLAFAPLAGIALSLNSLFLLITLCVIIGLGFTGLGFMVAWFMDTVAGYHAVMSVFFIPLWLLSGALFPVEGAAEWLGWVMRFNPVTYAMEVLRMAFYARPSELIYNIQFLRALAVAGGWSLLTMTLSVLIVRWRSDV
;
A
#
# COMPACT_ATOMS: atom_id res chain seq x y z
N PHE A 1 13.86 20.24 -6.94
CA PHE A 1 13.35 21.61 -7.21
C PHE A 1 12.16 21.99 -6.33
N MET A 2 11.20 21.10 -6.07
CA MET A 2 10.06 21.43 -5.20
C MET A 2 10.39 21.38 -3.69
N GLY A 3 11.36 20.56 -3.28
CA GLY A 3 11.71 20.40 -1.87
C GLY A 3 12.34 21.64 -1.21
N SER A 4 13.05 22.48 -1.95
CA SER A 4 13.65 23.71 -1.42
C SER A 4 12.62 24.82 -1.19
N GLY A 5 11.59 24.93 -2.03
CA GLY A 5 10.53 25.92 -1.87
C GLY A 5 9.55 25.62 -0.74
N PHE A 6 9.32 24.33 -0.43
CA PHE A 6 8.44 23.94 0.66
C PHE A 6 9.16 23.89 2.02
N SER A 7 10.49 23.68 2.05
CA SER A 7 11.26 23.60 3.31
C SER A 7 11.34 24.95 4.04
N GLU A 8 11.23 26.08 3.33
CA GLU A 8 11.20 27.41 3.96
C GLU A 8 9.80 27.79 4.52
N SER A 9 8.74 27.16 3.98
CA SER A 9 7.35 27.52 4.35
C SER A 9 6.72 26.55 5.37
N PHE A 10 7.33 25.39 5.62
CA PHE A 10 6.80 24.34 6.51
C PHE A 10 7.85 23.94 7.55
N SER A 11 7.96 24.70 8.62
CA SER A 11 8.59 24.23 9.85
C SER A 11 7.52 23.52 10.68
N LEU A 12 7.65 22.20 10.83
CA LEU A 12 6.82 21.45 11.80
C LEU A 12 7.16 21.99 13.21
N PRO A 13 6.19 22.41 14.01
CA PRO A 13 6.47 22.88 15.37
C PRO A 13 7.12 21.77 16.18
N GLY A 14 8.42 21.92 16.51
CA GLY A 14 9.14 21.04 17.43
C GLY A 14 10.05 19.98 16.83
N GLU A 15 10.13 19.80 15.49
CA GLU A 15 11.03 18.83 14.87
C GLU A 15 12.03 19.48 13.90
N SER A 16 13.30 19.06 14.01
CA SER A 16 14.40 19.47 13.12
C SER A 16 14.40 18.74 11.77
N MET A 17 13.33 17.97 11.47
CA MET A 17 13.20 17.14 10.28
C MET A 17 12.85 17.99 9.06
N LYS A 18 13.59 17.85 7.98
CA LYS A 18 13.26 18.52 6.71
C LYS A 18 11.98 17.96 6.14
N TYR A 19 11.15 18.81 5.54
CA TYR A 19 9.88 18.41 4.92
C TYR A 19 10.04 17.23 3.93
N GLY A 20 11.14 17.20 3.16
CA GLY A 20 11.44 16.11 2.25
C GLY A 20 11.63 14.76 2.94
N GLU A 21 12.27 14.75 4.11
CA GLU A 21 12.43 13.55 4.92
C GLU A 21 11.08 13.07 5.44
N PHE A 22 10.26 13.95 6.00
CA PHE A 22 8.92 13.61 6.49
C PHE A 22 8.02 13.01 5.41
N PHE A 23 8.12 13.51 4.18
CA PHE A 23 7.24 13.13 3.07
C PHE A 23 7.68 11.83 2.35
N TYR A 24 8.95 11.44 2.47
CA TYR A 24 9.53 10.32 1.73
C TYR A 24 8.80 8.97 1.97
N PRO A 25 8.51 8.56 3.21
CA PRO A 25 7.72 7.34 3.47
C PRO A 25 6.32 7.39 2.86
N GLY A 26 5.72 8.58 2.82
CA GLY A 26 4.41 8.80 2.19
C GLY A 26 4.43 8.57 0.68
N ILE A 27 5.53 8.92 0.00
CA ILE A 27 5.71 8.64 -1.43
C ILE A 27 5.90 7.13 -1.66
N VAL A 28 6.68 6.44 -0.82
CA VAL A 28 6.82 4.98 -0.90
C VAL A 28 5.46 4.30 -0.76
N LEU A 29 4.66 4.72 0.21
CA LEU A 29 3.30 4.20 0.39
C LEU A 29 2.41 4.49 -0.82
N MET A 30 2.49 5.70 -1.39
CA MET A 30 1.75 6.06 -2.60
C MET A 30 2.12 5.16 -3.77
N LEU A 31 3.42 4.95 -4.03
CA LEU A 31 3.90 4.07 -5.08
C LEU A 31 3.40 2.64 -4.89
N LEU A 32 3.50 2.10 -3.67
CA LEU A 32 2.99 0.76 -3.35
C LEU A 32 1.49 0.65 -3.61
N LEU A 33 0.71 1.61 -3.10
CA LEU A 33 -0.74 1.59 -3.23
C LEU A 33 -1.16 1.66 -4.70
N PHE A 34 -0.68 2.66 -5.44
CA PHE A 34 -1.09 2.84 -6.82
C PHE A 34 -0.55 1.74 -7.74
N ALA A 35 0.72 1.34 -7.62
CA ALA A 35 1.28 0.28 -8.44
C ALA A 35 0.57 -1.07 -8.19
N ALA A 36 0.31 -1.42 -6.92
CA ALA A 36 -0.40 -2.64 -6.55
C ALA A 36 -1.82 -2.67 -7.14
N ILE A 37 -2.55 -1.56 -7.00
CA ILE A 37 -3.92 -1.45 -7.47
C ILE A 37 -3.97 -1.43 -9.02
N PHE A 38 -3.13 -0.61 -9.68
CA PHE A 38 -3.11 -0.55 -11.16
C PHE A 38 -2.73 -1.90 -11.80
N SER A 39 -1.89 -2.70 -11.15
CA SER A 39 -1.55 -4.03 -11.64
C SER A 39 -2.76 -4.96 -11.79
N THR A 40 -3.82 -4.71 -11.03
CA THR A 40 -5.04 -5.54 -11.05
C THR A 40 -6.00 -5.20 -12.20
N ILE A 41 -5.76 -4.11 -12.94
CA ILE A 41 -6.50 -3.78 -14.18
C ILE A 41 -6.40 -4.92 -15.19
N THR A 42 -5.25 -5.60 -15.24
CA THR A 42 -5.06 -6.78 -16.09
C THR A 42 -6.10 -7.88 -15.87
N LEU A 43 -6.77 -7.93 -14.72
CA LEU A 43 -7.85 -8.86 -14.48
C LEU A 43 -9.10 -8.53 -15.30
N ILE A 44 -9.40 -7.23 -15.46
CA ILE A 44 -10.51 -6.75 -16.28
C ILE A 44 -10.19 -6.98 -17.76
N GLU A 45 -8.95 -6.69 -18.17
CA GLU A 45 -8.46 -6.90 -19.53
C GLU A 45 -8.50 -8.39 -19.91
N ASP A 46 -8.02 -9.28 -19.03
CA ASP A 46 -8.06 -10.74 -19.25
C ASP A 46 -9.50 -11.26 -19.37
N ARG A 47 -10.44 -10.66 -18.62
CA ARG A 47 -11.86 -11.00 -18.72
C ARG A 47 -12.45 -10.57 -20.07
N THR A 48 -12.20 -9.33 -20.48
CA THR A 48 -12.73 -8.78 -21.75
C THR A 48 -12.12 -9.47 -22.97
N ALA A 49 -10.85 -9.89 -22.88
CA ALA A 49 -10.17 -10.67 -23.91
C ALA A 49 -10.59 -12.16 -23.94
N GLY A 50 -11.42 -12.63 -23.00
CA GLY A 50 -11.82 -14.03 -22.89
C GLY A 50 -10.73 -14.96 -22.30
N PHE A 51 -9.55 -14.45 -22.02
CA PHE A 51 -8.43 -15.23 -21.47
C PHE A 51 -8.78 -15.81 -20.09
N LEU A 52 -9.45 -15.02 -19.24
CA LEU A 52 -9.84 -15.45 -17.90
C LEU A 52 -10.77 -16.67 -17.94
N GLN A 53 -11.66 -16.78 -18.94
CA GLN A 53 -12.53 -17.94 -19.11
C GLN A 53 -11.72 -19.20 -19.39
N GLY A 54 -10.71 -19.12 -20.26
CA GLY A 54 -9.80 -20.24 -20.52
C GLY A 54 -9.04 -20.70 -19.28
N VAL A 55 -8.61 -19.76 -18.43
CA VAL A 55 -7.94 -20.06 -17.16
C VAL A 55 -8.90 -20.71 -16.16
N LEU A 56 -10.17 -20.29 -16.13
CA LEU A 56 -11.17 -20.81 -15.19
C LEU A 56 -11.62 -22.25 -15.52
N VAL A 57 -11.53 -22.69 -16.78
CA VAL A 57 -11.82 -24.08 -17.18
C VAL A 57 -10.59 -25.01 -17.12
N ALA A 58 -9.39 -24.44 -16.95
CA ALA A 58 -8.17 -25.21 -16.78
C ALA A 58 -8.17 -25.97 -15.43
N PRO A 59 -7.48 -27.13 -15.33
CA PRO A 59 -7.40 -27.90 -14.08
C PRO A 59 -6.46 -27.26 -13.05
N VAL A 60 -6.67 -25.98 -12.74
CA VAL A 60 -5.90 -25.22 -11.75
C VAL A 60 -6.79 -24.76 -10.60
N SER A 61 -6.22 -24.70 -9.40
CA SER A 61 -7.00 -24.28 -8.24
C SER A 61 -7.33 -22.79 -8.31
N ARG A 62 -8.51 -22.40 -7.82
CA ARG A 62 -8.90 -20.99 -7.70
C ARG A 62 -7.91 -20.19 -6.85
N LEU A 63 -7.38 -20.82 -5.82
CA LEU A 63 -6.33 -20.24 -4.98
C LEU A 63 -5.08 -19.88 -5.80
N SER A 64 -4.65 -20.77 -6.69
CA SER A 64 -3.47 -20.52 -7.54
C SER A 64 -3.68 -19.33 -8.49
N ILE A 65 -4.88 -19.17 -9.04
CA ILE A 65 -5.22 -18.04 -9.92
C ILE A 65 -5.16 -16.73 -9.14
N VAL A 66 -5.82 -16.67 -7.98
CA VAL A 66 -5.83 -15.46 -7.13
C VAL A 66 -4.44 -15.14 -6.61
N ALA A 67 -3.73 -16.14 -6.07
CA ALA A 67 -2.39 -15.96 -5.55
C ALA A 67 -1.41 -15.49 -6.63
N GLY A 68 -1.46 -16.07 -7.83
CA GLY A 68 -0.62 -15.67 -8.97
C GLY A 68 -0.83 -14.21 -9.35
N LYS A 69 -2.08 -13.75 -9.44
CA LYS A 69 -2.40 -12.34 -9.74
C LYS A 69 -1.96 -11.39 -8.62
N ILE A 70 -2.24 -11.72 -7.36
CA ILE A 70 -1.88 -10.89 -6.21
C ILE A 70 -0.34 -10.83 -6.06
N MET A 71 0.35 -11.97 -6.15
CA MET A 71 1.81 -11.98 -6.05
C MET A 71 2.47 -11.25 -7.22
N GLY A 72 1.97 -11.41 -8.44
CA GLY A 72 2.47 -10.70 -9.62
C GLY A 72 2.32 -9.17 -9.47
N GLY A 73 1.14 -8.70 -9.06
CA GLY A 73 0.90 -7.28 -8.81
C GLY A 73 1.75 -6.72 -7.66
N THR A 74 1.88 -7.49 -6.57
CA THR A 74 2.77 -7.13 -5.45
C THR A 74 4.23 -7.05 -5.89
N ALA A 75 4.69 -7.96 -6.74
CA ALA A 75 6.07 -7.93 -7.25
C ALA A 75 6.35 -6.66 -8.07
N ILE A 76 5.40 -6.23 -8.90
CA ILE A 76 5.50 -4.97 -9.65
C ILE A 76 5.58 -3.78 -8.71
N ALA A 77 4.69 -3.71 -7.73
CA ALA A 77 4.68 -2.63 -6.74
C ALA A 77 5.96 -2.60 -5.89
N LEU A 78 6.44 -3.78 -5.49
CA LEU A 78 7.68 -3.93 -4.75
C LEU A 78 8.89 -3.47 -5.55
N LEU A 79 8.98 -3.83 -6.83
CA LEU A 79 10.06 -3.40 -7.71
C LEU A 79 10.13 -1.86 -7.78
N GLN A 80 8.99 -1.20 -7.95
CA GLN A 80 8.92 0.27 -7.95
C GLN A 80 9.34 0.87 -6.60
N ALA A 81 8.88 0.28 -5.49
CA ALA A 81 9.27 0.70 -4.14
C ALA A 81 10.79 0.54 -3.92
N ILE A 82 11.39 -0.59 -4.32
CA ILE A 82 12.83 -0.83 -4.20
C ILE A 82 13.63 0.18 -5.02
N ILE A 83 13.23 0.45 -6.26
CA ILE A 83 13.87 1.46 -7.09
C ILE A 83 13.82 2.82 -6.38
N PHE A 84 12.66 3.19 -5.83
CA PHE A 84 12.51 4.46 -5.13
C PHE A 84 13.33 4.49 -3.83
N LEU A 85 13.37 3.39 -3.05
CA LEU A 85 14.20 3.26 -1.84
C LEU A 85 15.70 3.43 -2.14
N ALA A 86 16.17 3.04 -3.32
CA ALA A 86 17.55 3.25 -3.73
C ALA A 86 17.91 4.74 -3.85
N PHE A 87 16.93 5.62 -4.03
CA PHE A 87 17.11 7.08 -4.05
C PHE A 87 17.02 7.74 -2.67
N ALA A 88 16.75 6.99 -1.58
CA ALA A 88 16.65 7.53 -0.22
C ALA A 88 17.90 8.33 0.23
N PRO A 89 19.15 7.91 -0.09
CA PRO A 89 20.34 8.71 0.26
C PRO A 89 20.35 10.10 -0.38
N LEU A 90 19.78 10.26 -1.58
CA LEU A 90 19.68 11.58 -2.24
C LEU A 90 18.68 12.52 -1.53
N ALA A 91 17.74 11.96 -0.78
CA ALA A 91 16.83 12.71 0.08
C ALA A 91 17.40 12.98 1.48
N GLY A 92 18.66 12.59 1.74
CA GLY A 92 19.31 12.75 3.04
C GLY A 92 19.01 11.61 4.04
N ILE A 93 18.31 10.56 3.62
CA ILE A 93 17.90 9.43 4.47
C ILE A 93 18.95 8.32 4.36
N ALA A 94 19.73 8.11 5.42
CA ALA A 94 20.70 7.02 5.50
C ALA A 94 20.03 5.74 6.02
N LEU A 95 19.82 4.78 5.14
CA LEU A 95 19.26 3.48 5.49
C LEU A 95 20.36 2.47 5.78
N SER A 96 20.28 1.80 6.94
CA SER A 96 21.12 0.62 7.23
C SER A 96 20.60 -0.59 6.45
N LEU A 97 21.46 -1.61 6.24
CA LEU A 97 21.03 -2.86 5.60
C LEU A 97 19.86 -3.52 6.34
N ASN A 98 19.87 -3.48 7.67
CA ASN A 98 18.80 -4.05 8.48
C ASN A 98 17.48 -3.25 8.32
N SER A 99 17.56 -1.92 8.25
CA SER A 99 16.40 -1.06 7.98
C SER A 99 15.86 -1.29 6.58
N LEU A 100 16.74 -1.45 5.59
CA LEU A 100 16.33 -1.74 4.21
C LEU A 100 15.61 -3.10 4.11
N PHE A 101 16.13 -4.15 4.76
CA PHE A 101 15.48 -5.45 4.79
C PHE A 101 14.10 -5.39 5.47
N LEU A 102 13.99 -4.67 6.58
CA LEU A 102 12.71 -4.44 7.25
C LEU A 102 11.72 -3.71 6.34
N LEU A 103 12.16 -2.61 5.70
CA LEU A 103 11.31 -1.83 4.78
C LEU A 103 10.83 -2.68 3.59
N ILE A 104 11.68 -3.49 2.98
CA ILE A 104 11.31 -4.40 1.90
C ILE A 104 10.25 -5.41 2.39
N THR A 105 10.45 -5.99 3.58
CA THR A 105 9.48 -6.93 4.16
C THR A 105 8.12 -6.26 4.41
N LEU A 106 8.12 -5.04 4.94
CA LEU A 106 6.89 -4.26 5.12
C LEU A 106 6.23 -3.91 3.80
N CYS A 107 7.02 -3.54 2.77
CA CYS A 107 6.50 -3.27 1.44
C CYS A 107 5.82 -4.51 0.82
N VAL A 108 6.34 -5.71 1.05
CA VAL A 108 5.68 -6.97 0.63
C VAL A 108 4.34 -7.14 1.33
N ILE A 109 4.29 -7.01 2.66
CA ILE A 109 3.07 -7.18 3.45
C ILE A 109 2.00 -6.16 3.00
N ILE A 110 2.36 -4.90 2.89
CA ILE A 110 1.47 -3.80 2.48
C ILE A 110 1.03 -3.99 1.03
N GLY A 111 1.96 -4.34 0.14
CA GLY A 111 1.68 -4.60 -1.27
C GLY A 111 0.69 -5.73 -1.49
N LEU A 112 0.82 -6.83 -0.74
CA LEU A 112 -0.16 -7.94 -0.76
C LEU A 112 -1.57 -7.45 -0.38
N GLY A 113 -1.68 -6.62 0.65
CA GLY A 113 -2.95 -6.05 1.08
C GLY A 113 -3.60 -5.15 0.01
N PHE A 114 -2.81 -4.27 -0.59
CA PHE A 114 -3.32 -3.36 -1.63
C PHE A 114 -3.64 -4.06 -2.94
N THR A 115 -2.81 -5.03 -3.36
CA THR A 115 -3.11 -5.84 -4.54
C THR A 115 -4.35 -6.70 -4.31
N GLY A 116 -4.51 -7.28 -3.10
CA GLY A 116 -5.72 -8.02 -2.73
C GLY A 116 -6.97 -7.14 -2.78
N LEU A 117 -6.90 -5.92 -2.24
CA LEU A 117 -8.00 -4.96 -2.31
C LEU A 117 -8.31 -4.56 -3.76
N GLY A 118 -7.28 -4.23 -4.56
CA GLY A 118 -7.43 -3.92 -5.97
C GLY A 118 -8.05 -5.09 -6.76
N PHE A 119 -7.62 -6.32 -6.48
CA PHE A 119 -8.17 -7.54 -7.06
C PHE A 119 -9.68 -7.68 -6.75
N MET A 120 -10.08 -7.48 -5.49
CA MET A 120 -11.48 -7.52 -5.09
C MET A 120 -12.32 -6.51 -5.89
N VAL A 121 -11.89 -5.26 -5.98
CA VAL A 121 -12.59 -4.23 -6.75
C VAL A 121 -12.64 -4.59 -8.23
N ALA A 122 -11.51 -4.99 -8.83
CA ALA A 122 -11.41 -5.37 -10.24
C ALA A 122 -12.31 -6.56 -10.58
N TRP A 123 -12.51 -7.49 -9.63
CA TRP A 123 -13.39 -8.65 -9.83
C TRP A 123 -14.85 -8.26 -10.11
N PHE A 124 -15.32 -7.16 -9.53
CA PHE A 124 -16.68 -6.65 -9.71
C PHE A 124 -16.83 -5.62 -10.83
N MET A 125 -15.72 -5.15 -11.41
CA MET A 125 -15.75 -4.14 -12.47
C MET A 125 -15.76 -4.79 -13.87
N ASP A 126 -16.59 -4.29 -14.76
CA ASP A 126 -16.67 -4.77 -16.13
C ASP A 126 -15.85 -3.91 -17.11
N THR A 127 -15.44 -2.71 -16.70
CA THR A 127 -14.68 -1.77 -17.54
C THR A 127 -13.51 -1.16 -16.79
N VAL A 128 -12.40 -0.94 -17.51
CA VAL A 128 -11.21 -0.23 -16.99
C VAL A 128 -11.57 1.20 -16.59
N ALA A 129 -12.44 1.87 -17.35
CA ALA A 129 -12.87 3.23 -17.03
C ALA A 129 -13.66 3.30 -15.71
N GLY A 130 -14.57 2.36 -15.46
CA GLY A 130 -15.29 2.25 -14.19
C GLY A 130 -14.33 1.98 -13.02
N TYR A 131 -13.33 1.12 -13.23
CA TYR A 131 -12.29 0.86 -12.24
C TYR A 131 -11.49 2.12 -11.87
N HIS A 132 -11.06 2.90 -12.87
CA HIS A 132 -10.37 4.17 -12.64
C HIS A 132 -11.22 5.18 -11.87
N ALA A 133 -12.52 5.25 -12.13
CA ALA A 133 -13.43 6.11 -11.39
C ALA A 133 -13.50 5.72 -9.90
N VAL A 134 -13.66 4.43 -9.60
CA VAL A 134 -13.64 3.90 -8.23
C VAL A 134 -12.29 4.20 -7.55
N MET A 135 -11.18 3.99 -8.25
CA MET A 135 -9.85 4.29 -7.72
C MET A 135 -9.70 5.76 -7.32
N SER A 136 -10.11 6.67 -8.21
CA SER A 136 -9.97 8.09 -7.95
C SER A 136 -10.82 8.56 -6.77
N VAL A 137 -12.03 8.03 -6.63
CA VAL A 137 -12.97 8.43 -5.57
C VAL A 137 -12.62 7.83 -4.21
N PHE A 138 -12.09 6.60 -4.15
CA PHE A 138 -11.85 5.90 -2.90
C PHE A 138 -10.37 5.88 -2.49
N PHE A 139 -9.45 5.53 -3.39
CA PHE A 139 -8.06 5.29 -3.01
C PHE A 139 -7.24 6.57 -2.84
N ILE A 140 -7.53 7.61 -3.61
CA ILE A 140 -6.86 8.91 -3.41
C ILE A 140 -7.21 9.48 -2.03
N PRO A 141 -8.48 9.58 -1.61
CA PRO A 141 -8.81 10.00 -0.25
C PRO A 141 -8.25 9.08 0.84
N LEU A 142 -8.25 7.75 0.65
CA LEU A 142 -7.65 6.82 1.61
C LEU A 142 -6.17 7.12 1.84
N TRP A 143 -5.41 7.40 0.78
CA TRP A 143 -4.00 7.76 0.89
C TRP A 143 -3.82 9.15 1.51
N LEU A 144 -4.57 10.15 1.08
CA LEU A 144 -4.51 11.50 1.64
C LEU A 144 -4.79 11.50 3.15
N LEU A 145 -5.78 10.70 3.58
CA LEU A 145 -6.22 10.57 4.97
C LEU A 145 -5.42 9.52 5.75
N SER A 146 -4.29 9.04 5.23
CA SER A 146 -3.43 8.07 5.91
C SER A 146 -2.38 8.69 6.83
N GLY A 147 -2.28 10.02 6.87
CA GLY A 147 -1.18 10.71 7.53
C GLY A 147 0.10 10.82 6.68
N ALA A 148 0.02 10.47 5.38
CA ALA A 148 1.15 10.55 4.46
C ALA A 148 1.62 11.99 4.21
N LEU A 149 0.67 12.93 4.13
CA LEU A 149 0.93 14.34 3.84
C LEU A 149 0.95 15.21 5.10
N PHE A 150 0.12 14.89 6.08
CA PHE A 150 -0.05 15.69 7.29
C PHE A 150 0.04 14.79 8.52
N PRO A 151 0.67 15.27 9.63
CA PRO A 151 0.68 14.54 10.89
C PRO A 151 -0.75 14.30 11.39
N VAL A 152 -0.99 13.14 11.98
CA VAL A 152 -2.28 12.79 12.60
C VAL A 152 -2.51 13.64 13.86
N GLU A 153 -1.38 14.03 14.52
CA GLU A 153 -1.37 14.90 15.69
C GLU A 153 -1.78 16.32 15.30
N GLY A 154 -2.90 16.79 15.86
CA GLY A 154 -3.46 18.12 15.55
C GLY A 154 -4.57 18.10 14.50
N ALA A 155 -4.94 16.95 13.98
CA ALA A 155 -6.12 16.80 13.12
C ALA A 155 -7.42 17.02 13.92
N ALA A 156 -8.45 17.57 13.28
CA ALA A 156 -9.78 17.71 13.90
C ALA A 156 -10.29 16.32 14.35
N GLU A 157 -11.06 16.26 15.44
CA GLU A 157 -11.51 14.98 16.04
C GLU A 157 -12.20 14.05 15.04
N TRP A 158 -13.08 14.58 14.20
CA TRP A 158 -13.77 13.76 13.18
C TRP A 158 -12.80 13.15 12.17
N LEU A 159 -11.74 13.89 11.81
CA LEU A 159 -10.71 13.42 10.90
C LEU A 159 -9.87 12.32 11.56
N GLY A 160 -9.54 12.47 12.83
CA GLY A 160 -8.87 11.44 13.64
C GLY A 160 -9.65 10.13 13.66
N TRP A 161 -10.99 10.18 13.73
CA TRP A 161 -11.82 8.98 13.63
C TRP A 161 -11.71 8.31 12.25
N VAL A 162 -11.80 9.07 11.16
CA VAL A 162 -11.66 8.54 9.80
C VAL A 162 -10.29 7.87 9.63
N MET A 163 -9.23 8.52 10.10
CA MET A 163 -7.86 7.98 10.01
C MET A 163 -7.69 6.67 10.80
N ARG A 164 -8.34 6.53 11.95
CA ARG A 164 -8.28 5.29 12.77
C ARG A 164 -8.94 4.09 12.08
N PHE A 165 -9.96 4.30 11.26
CA PHE A 165 -10.60 3.23 10.49
C PHE A 165 -9.92 2.96 9.14
N ASN A 166 -9.01 3.83 8.73
CA ASN A 166 -8.30 3.70 7.47
C ASN A 166 -7.11 2.72 7.60
N PRO A 167 -7.10 1.56 6.92
CA PRO A 167 -6.00 0.62 7.01
C PRO A 167 -4.68 1.18 6.44
N VAL A 168 -4.78 2.15 5.52
CA VAL A 168 -3.62 2.83 4.93
C VAL A 168 -2.86 3.66 5.97
N THR A 169 -3.55 4.14 7.03
CA THR A 169 -2.93 4.86 8.15
C THR A 169 -1.93 3.98 8.90
N TYR A 170 -2.29 2.73 9.17
CA TYR A 170 -1.39 1.80 9.86
C TYR A 170 -0.23 1.37 8.97
N ALA A 171 -0.45 1.21 7.67
CA ALA A 171 0.62 0.99 6.71
C ALA A 171 1.60 2.18 6.68
N MET A 172 1.09 3.42 6.74
CA MET A 172 1.92 4.63 6.82
C MET A 172 2.71 4.70 8.12
N GLU A 173 2.08 4.40 9.25
CA GLU A 173 2.69 4.39 10.58
C GLU A 173 3.87 3.42 10.64
N VAL A 174 3.67 2.17 10.19
CA VAL A 174 4.71 1.13 10.16
C VAL A 174 5.88 1.54 9.27
N LEU A 175 5.62 2.06 8.07
CA LEU A 175 6.68 2.52 7.17
C LEU A 175 7.45 3.69 7.78
N ARG A 176 6.76 4.70 8.31
CA ARG A 176 7.41 5.87 8.91
C ARG A 176 8.33 5.47 10.06
N MET A 177 7.86 4.60 10.96
CA MET A 177 8.69 4.11 12.07
C MET A 177 9.90 3.31 11.55
N ALA A 178 9.73 2.48 10.52
CA ALA A 178 10.83 1.69 9.94
C ALA A 178 11.88 2.56 9.22
N PHE A 179 11.52 3.74 8.74
CA PHE A 179 12.47 4.67 8.14
C PHE A 179 13.38 5.35 9.17
N TYR A 180 12.86 5.67 10.36
CA TYR A 180 13.55 6.57 11.31
C TYR A 180 14.01 5.89 12.58
N ALA A 181 13.42 4.76 12.98
CA ALA A 181 13.85 4.00 14.14
C ALA A 181 14.75 2.83 13.77
N ARG A 182 15.59 2.41 14.73
CA ARG A 182 16.40 1.20 14.55
C ARG A 182 15.53 -0.05 14.63
N PRO A 183 15.74 -1.05 13.76
CA PRO A 183 14.93 -2.29 13.79
C PRO A 183 14.92 -3.00 15.15
N SER A 184 16.03 -2.95 15.90
CA SER A 184 16.12 -3.52 17.25
C SER A 184 15.21 -2.86 18.29
N GLU A 185 14.88 -1.59 18.11
CA GLU A 185 14.01 -0.82 18.99
C GLU A 185 12.54 -1.05 18.66
N LEU A 186 12.24 -1.29 17.37
CA LEU A 186 10.89 -1.49 16.88
C LEU A 186 10.24 -2.79 17.40
N ILE A 187 11.04 -3.84 17.61
CA ILE A 187 10.54 -5.14 18.11
C ILE A 187 9.85 -5.00 19.48
N TYR A 188 10.27 -4.04 20.29
CA TYR A 188 9.71 -3.76 21.61
C TYR A 188 8.72 -2.60 21.61
N ASN A 189 8.50 -1.93 20.48
CA ASN A 189 7.62 -0.79 20.38
C ASN A 189 6.18 -1.27 20.17
N ILE A 190 5.31 -1.03 21.13
CA ILE A 190 3.91 -1.47 21.09
C ILE A 190 3.12 -0.81 19.97
N GLN A 191 3.42 0.44 19.61
CA GLN A 191 2.76 1.13 18.50
C GLN A 191 3.11 0.48 17.17
N PHE A 192 4.40 0.18 16.95
CA PHE A 192 4.86 -0.53 15.76
C PHE A 192 4.20 -1.91 15.64
N LEU A 193 4.20 -2.69 16.73
CA LEU A 193 3.59 -4.02 16.73
C LEU A 193 2.09 -3.98 16.46
N ARG A 194 1.39 -3.00 17.04
CA ARG A 194 -0.04 -2.78 16.78
C ARG A 194 -0.28 -2.42 15.32
N ALA A 195 0.45 -1.45 14.78
CA ALA A 195 0.30 -1.02 13.40
C ALA A 195 0.64 -2.15 12.42
N LEU A 196 1.70 -2.94 12.69
CA LEU A 196 2.07 -4.12 11.92
C LEU A 196 0.98 -5.20 11.97
N ALA A 197 0.40 -5.45 13.14
CA ALA A 197 -0.69 -6.42 13.30
C ALA A 197 -1.93 -6.01 12.50
N VAL A 198 -2.29 -4.72 12.49
CA VAL A 198 -3.42 -4.21 11.70
C VAL A 198 -3.11 -4.29 10.21
N ALA A 199 -1.92 -3.84 9.76
CA ALA A 199 -1.55 -3.88 8.35
C ALA A 199 -1.44 -5.32 7.82
N GLY A 200 -0.83 -6.23 8.60
CA GLY A 200 -0.74 -7.65 8.26
C GLY A 200 -2.10 -8.36 8.27
N GLY A 201 -2.92 -8.08 9.28
CA GLY A 201 -4.29 -8.58 9.38
C GLY A 201 -5.16 -8.13 8.21
N TRP A 202 -5.04 -6.86 7.82
CA TRP A 202 -5.68 -6.32 6.61
C TRP A 202 -5.24 -7.06 5.34
N SER A 203 -3.94 -7.30 5.18
CA SER A 203 -3.40 -8.02 4.02
C SER A 203 -3.93 -9.45 3.95
N LEU A 204 -3.95 -10.15 5.07
CA LEU A 204 -4.53 -11.50 5.16
C LEU A 204 -6.03 -11.49 4.86
N LEU A 205 -6.76 -10.51 5.39
CA LEU A 205 -8.19 -10.35 5.14
C LEU A 205 -8.49 -10.16 3.66
N THR A 206 -7.82 -9.22 2.99
CA THR A 206 -8.03 -8.93 1.57
C THR A 206 -7.67 -10.13 0.68
N MET A 207 -6.57 -10.84 0.97
CA MET A 207 -6.21 -12.06 0.27
C MET A 207 -7.26 -13.16 0.44
N THR A 208 -7.72 -13.39 1.67
CA THR A 208 -8.74 -14.41 1.97
C THR A 208 -10.05 -14.09 1.29
N LEU A 209 -10.50 -12.84 1.37
CA LEU A 209 -11.73 -12.39 0.71
C LEU A 209 -11.63 -12.52 -0.81
N SER A 210 -10.47 -12.20 -1.41
CA SER A 210 -10.23 -12.39 -2.85
C SER A 210 -10.45 -13.84 -3.29
N VAL A 211 -9.93 -14.79 -2.51
CA VAL A 211 -10.13 -16.23 -2.79
C VAL A 211 -11.60 -16.65 -2.64
N LEU A 212 -12.27 -16.17 -1.59
CA LEU A 212 -13.67 -16.49 -1.33
C LEU A 212 -14.59 -15.95 -2.44
N ILE A 213 -14.37 -14.71 -2.87
CA ILE A 213 -15.15 -14.07 -3.94
C ILE A 213 -15.03 -14.86 -5.25
N VAL A 214 -13.83 -15.32 -5.60
CA VAL A 214 -13.63 -16.12 -6.81
C VAL A 214 -14.30 -17.48 -6.71
N ARG A 215 -14.34 -18.09 -5.54
CA ARG A 215 -15.05 -19.35 -5.31
C ARG A 215 -16.57 -19.21 -5.50
N TRP A 216 -17.16 -18.19 -4.86
CA TRP A 216 -18.61 -18.02 -4.85
C TRP A 216 -19.20 -17.64 -6.20
N ARG A 217 -18.52 -16.83 -6.98
CA ARG A 217 -19.04 -16.33 -8.27
C ARG A 217 -18.77 -17.25 -9.46
N SER A 218 -18.07 -18.33 -9.26
CA SER A 218 -17.80 -19.33 -10.31
C SER A 218 -18.77 -20.49 -10.31
N ASP A 219 -19.72 -20.50 -9.38
CA ASP A 219 -20.80 -21.48 -9.32
C ASP A 219 -22.09 -20.96 -9.99
N VAL A 220 -22.02 -19.80 -10.66
CA VAL A 220 -23.02 -19.18 -11.51
C VAL A 220 -22.48 -19.07 -12.94
#